data_bf0d799f8a6b846c833408351d0cd854
#
_entry.id   bf0d799f8a6b846c833408351d0cd854
#
_cell.length_a   1.000
_cell.length_b   1.000
_cell.length_c   1.000
_cell.angle_alpha   90.00
_cell.angle_beta   90.00
_cell.angle_gamma   90.00
#
_symmetry.space_group_name_H-M   'P 1'
#
loop_
_entity.id
_entity.type
_entity.pdbx_description
1 polymer ?
#
loop_
_entity_poly.entity_id
_entity_poly.type
_entity_poly.pdbx_seq_one_letter_code
_entity_poly.pdbx_strand_id
1 'polypeptide(L)'
;MGTSEPRGPRPGRGAVVLALRHYGRELLRLRRLALPALLLPAVGNIGIRYVAPLLIAKLAGQAADDGGLTLDSALPYVLAFGVTLLLAEVVWRVGQHCLNRVDALGMEHLYVSGMDELLAKDAAFFHDNFAGSLTKRVLSFGKRFEDFVDTLTYRIVGSVVPLVFGAVVLWTYQPMLVVGLLVMILVTVVAATPLIRRRQRLVNEREAAVARVSGHVADSLVNMETIRAFAAEEREADEHRDRVADSRRLTLRSWDYGNLRVDTLIAPMSVLTNVLGLLVAIAFGGSGQGVEEIVVAFTYYSNATQIMFEFNQIYRRLENSMTEAAQFTELLLDPPTVLDPAEPEPLAPRDTGVRFDVVTFSHAGAKPIFRGLDLDVPAGARIGLVGRSGGGKTTLTRLLLRMSDIEDGRILIGGQDISRLRQSDLRSLIAYVPQEPAMFHRSLRDNIAFARPGATDREIRAAAEAAHVTEFADQLSDGFGTLVGERGVKLSGGQRQRVALARAILRDAPILLLDEATSALDSESEILVQDALWRLMDGRTALVVAHRLSTVAGMDRLVVLDRGNVVEQGSHEELLDANGAYAKLWQHQSGGFLGESAEPAFGPPPPEAGLDAVPGPADPAPSRTGR
;
A
#
# COMPACT_ATOMS: atom_id res chain seq x y z
N MET A 1 -19.02 -26.93 -3.15
CA MET A 1 -18.80 -26.09 -4.33
C MET A 1 -17.70 -25.09 -3.94
N GLY A 2 -16.47 -25.33 -4.44
CA GLY A 2 -15.31 -24.51 -4.05
C GLY A 2 -15.33 -23.19 -4.77
N THR A 3 -15.55 -22.12 -4.04
CA THR A 3 -15.24 -20.77 -4.49
C THR A 3 -13.73 -20.61 -4.49
N SER A 4 -13.14 -20.61 -5.68
CA SER A 4 -11.74 -20.23 -5.89
C SER A 4 -11.61 -18.75 -5.58
N GLU A 5 -11.15 -18.42 -4.35
CA GLU A 5 -10.68 -17.05 -4.07
C GLU A 5 -9.64 -16.64 -5.11
N PRO A 6 -9.75 -15.44 -5.67
CA PRO A 6 -8.80 -14.99 -6.66
C PRO A 6 -7.43 -14.89 -5.99
N ARG A 7 -6.48 -15.70 -6.44
CA ARG A 7 -5.06 -15.45 -6.22
C ARG A 7 -4.83 -14.03 -6.66
N GLY A 8 -4.39 -13.15 -5.77
CA GLY A 8 -3.94 -11.84 -6.18
C GLY A 8 -3.02 -12.02 -7.40
N PRO A 9 -3.27 -11.39 -8.52
CA PRO A 9 -2.49 -11.60 -9.73
C PRO A 9 -1.03 -11.34 -9.39
N ARG A 10 -0.12 -12.23 -9.83
CA ARG A 10 1.30 -11.93 -9.77
C ARG A 10 1.50 -10.63 -10.53
N PRO A 11 2.25 -9.65 -9.96
CA PRO A 11 2.48 -8.40 -10.66
C PRO A 11 2.97 -8.67 -12.08
N GLY A 12 2.40 -7.98 -13.04
CA GLY A 12 2.70 -8.16 -14.44
C GLY A 12 4.20 -7.94 -14.70
N ARG A 13 4.75 -8.56 -15.75
CA ARG A 13 6.15 -8.35 -16.16
C ARG A 13 6.51 -6.87 -16.29
N GLY A 14 5.57 -6.04 -16.73
CA GLY A 14 5.73 -4.58 -16.82
C GLY A 14 6.01 -3.93 -15.48
N ALA A 15 5.31 -4.33 -14.41
CA ALA A 15 5.51 -3.82 -13.06
C ALA A 15 6.92 -4.16 -12.51
N VAL A 16 7.38 -5.40 -12.73
CA VAL A 16 8.74 -5.82 -12.32
C VAL A 16 9.81 -5.01 -13.06
N VAL A 17 9.65 -4.82 -14.38
CA VAL A 17 10.58 -4.01 -15.18
C VAL A 17 10.58 -2.55 -14.71
N LEU A 18 9.41 -2.02 -14.36
CA LEU A 18 9.28 -0.66 -13.84
C LEU A 18 9.97 -0.52 -12.47
N ALA A 19 9.81 -1.50 -11.56
CA ALA A 19 10.52 -1.53 -10.28
C ALA A 19 12.04 -1.54 -10.46
N LEU A 20 12.56 -2.41 -11.35
CA LEU A 20 13.99 -2.45 -11.70
C LEU A 20 14.48 -1.12 -12.27
N ARG A 21 13.66 -0.45 -13.09
CA ARG A 21 14.00 0.86 -13.67
C ARG A 21 14.10 1.94 -12.58
N HIS A 22 13.18 1.96 -11.61
CA HIS A 22 13.24 2.88 -10.47
C HIS A 22 14.49 2.63 -9.64
N TYR A 23 14.76 1.39 -9.23
CA TYR A 23 15.94 1.05 -8.45
C TYR A 23 17.26 1.33 -9.19
N GLY A 24 17.30 1.03 -10.50
CA GLY A 24 18.44 1.37 -11.34
C GLY A 24 18.68 2.89 -11.45
N ARG A 25 17.61 3.68 -11.55
CA ARG A 25 17.70 5.15 -11.54
C ARG A 25 18.25 5.69 -10.22
N GLU A 26 17.83 5.11 -9.08
CA GLU A 26 18.36 5.51 -7.77
C GLU A 26 19.84 5.18 -7.64
N LEU A 27 20.29 4.00 -8.05
CA LEU A 27 21.71 3.65 -8.06
C LEU A 27 22.53 4.60 -8.97
N LEU A 28 21.99 4.96 -10.12
CA LEU A 28 22.64 5.93 -11.04
C LEU A 28 22.67 7.35 -10.47
N ARG A 29 21.60 7.77 -9.76
CA ARG A 29 21.54 9.04 -9.04
C ARG A 29 22.62 9.13 -7.97
N LEU A 30 22.80 8.04 -7.22
CA LEU A 30 23.76 7.93 -6.13
C LEU A 30 25.10 7.31 -6.58
N ARG A 31 25.44 7.33 -7.88
CA ARG A 31 26.58 6.60 -8.49
C ARG A 31 27.92 6.79 -7.78
N ARG A 32 28.16 7.96 -7.18
CA ARG A 32 29.41 8.24 -6.43
C ARG A 32 29.55 7.41 -5.15
N LEU A 33 28.43 7.03 -4.54
CA LEU A 33 28.37 6.17 -3.37
C LEU A 33 28.09 4.71 -3.76
N ALA A 34 27.26 4.47 -4.74
CA ALA A 34 26.85 3.14 -5.19
C ALA A 34 28.01 2.33 -5.78
N LEU A 35 28.90 2.94 -6.56
CA LEU A 35 30.06 2.26 -7.13
C LEU A 35 31.00 1.71 -6.04
N PRO A 36 31.50 2.50 -5.08
CA PRO A 36 32.29 1.96 -3.99
C PRO A 36 31.48 1.01 -3.08
N ALA A 37 30.19 1.25 -2.84
CA ALA A 37 29.34 0.34 -2.09
C ALA A 37 29.25 -1.06 -2.72
N LEU A 38 29.17 -1.15 -4.05
CA LEU A 38 29.07 -2.41 -4.76
C LEU A 38 30.44 -3.13 -4.87
N LEU A 39 31.53 -2.40 -5.08
CA LEU A 39 32.81 -2.99 -5.44
C LEU A 39 33.74 -3.23 -4.23
N LEU A 40 33.80 -2.29 -3.27
CA LEU A 40 34.76 -2.39 -2.18
C LEU A 40 34.54 -3.61 -1.26
N PRO A 41 33.30 -4.02 -0.91
CA PRO A 41 33.10 -5.25 -0.14
C PRO A 41 33.62 -6.49 -0.89
N ALA A 42 33.48 -6.54 -2.22
CA ALA A 42 34.02 -7.64 -3.02
C ALA A 42 35.56 -7.65 -3.03
N VAL A 43 36.18 -6.46 -3.12
CA VAL A 43 37.66 -6.32 -3.02
C VAL A 43 38.15 -6.74 -1.63
N GLY A 44 37.46 -6.33 -0.56
CA GLY A 44 37.73 -6.79 0.78
C GLY A 44 37.68 -8.33 0.91
N ASN A 45 36.62 -8.93 0.33
CA ASN A 45 36.46 -10.39 0.28
C ASN A 45 37.60 -11.10 -0.49
N ILE A 46 38.10 -10.48 -1.58
CA ILE A 46 39.29 -11.02 -2.28
C ILE A 46 40.47 -11.07 -1.32
N GLY A 47 40.75 -10.02 -0.58
CA GLY A 47 41.83 -9.97 0.40
C GLY A 47 41.73 -11.12 1.43
N ILE A 48 40.55 -11.25 2.05
CA ILE A 48 40.32 -12.21 3.14
C ILE A 48 40.27 -13.66 2.63
N ARG A 49 39.52 -13.93 1.55
CA ARG A 49 39.22 -15.31 1.12
C ARG A 49 40.17 -15.89 0.09
N TYR A 50 40.97 -15.04 -0.59
CA TYR A 50 41.85 -15.50 -1.66
C TYR A 50 43.31 -15.08 -1.44
N VAL A 51 43.58 -13.78 -1.20
CA VAL A 51 44.98 -13.32 -1.06
C VAL A 51 45.60 -13.80 0.25
N ALA A 52 44.91 -13.74 1.37
CA ALA A 52 45.43 -14.21 2.66
C ALA A 52 45.72 -15.73 2.65
N PRO A 53 44.83 -16.63 2.16
CA PRO A 53 45.16 -18.04 1.98
C PRO A 53 46.29 -18.32 0.98
N LEU A 54 46.42 -17.50 -0.08
CA LEU A 54 47.53 -17.61 -1.03
C LEU A 54 48.89 -17.38 -0.36
N LEU A 55 48.97 -16.39 0.55
CA LEU A 55 50.18 -16.13 1.32
C LEU A 55 50.51 -17.29 2.26
N ILE A 56 49.48 -17.90 2.88
CA ILE A 56 49.67 -19.11 3.69
C ILE A 56 50.14 -20.29 2.83
N ALA A 57 49.57 -20.46 1.64
CA ALA A 57 49.96 -21.50 0.71
C ALA A 57 51.44 -21.36 0.28
N LYS A 58 51.88 -20.14 -0.04
CA LYS A 58 53.27 -19.84 -0.37
C LYS A 58 54.21 -20.12 0.79
N LEU A 59 53.85 -19.74 2.03
CA LEU A 59 54.61 -20.05 3.23
C LEU A 59 54.73 -21.57 3.44
N ALA A 60 53.62 -22.31 3.21
CA ALA A 60 53.65 -23.78 3.33
C ALA A 60 54.51 -24.45 2.24
N GLY A 61 54.48 -23.92 1.00
CA GLY A 61 55.36 -24.37 -0.08
C GLY A 61 56.83 -24.18 0.27
N GLN A 62 57.21 -22.98 0.72
CA GLN A 62 58.57 -22.69 1.14
C GLN A 62 59.03 -23.60 2.31
N ALA A 63 58.15 -23.85 3.28
CA ALA A 63 58.47 -24.78 4.38
C ALA A 63 58.76 -26.20 3.91
N ALA A 64 58.11 -26.66 2.87
CA ALA A 64 58.31 -27.97 2.28
C ALA A 64 59.63 -28.05 1.48
N ASP A 65 59.97 -26.99 0.76
CA ASP A 65 61.17 -26.90 -0.07
C ASP A 65 62.47 -26.77 0.78
N ASP A 66 62.40 -25.93 1.84
CA ASP A 66 63.56 -25.63 2.70
C ASP A 66 63.73 -26.65 3.86
N GLY A 67 62.85 -27.64 3.98
CA GLY A 67 62.89 -28.66 5.03
C GLY A 67 62.53 -28.13 6.44
N GLY A 68 61.98 -26.93 6.55
CA GLY A 68 61.55 -26.33 7.80
C GLY A 68 61.40 -24.81 7.70
N LEU A 69 60.72 -24.20 8.70
CA LEU A 69 60.52 -22.74 8.78
C LEU A 69 61.45 -22.14 9.83
N THR A 70 62.18 -21.10 9.45
CA THR A 70 62.83 -20.20 10.40
C THR A 70 61.96 -18.92 10.57
N LEU A 71 62.13 -18.22 11.70
CA LEU A 71 61.38 -16.97 11.92
C LEU A 71 61.70 -15.94 10.84
N ASP A 72 62.94 -15.85 10.40
CA ASP A 72 63.39 -14.89 9.38
C ASP A 72 62.75 -15.16 8.01
N SER A 73 62.58 -16.42 7.62
CA SER A 73 61.96 -16.82 6.36
C SER A 73 60.44 -16.68 6.40
N ALA A 74 59.81 -16.91 7.57
CA ALA A 74 58.36 -16.80 7.73
C ALA A 74 57.85 -15.36 7.92
N LEU A 75 58.64 -14.49 8.57
CA LEU A 75 58.26 -13.14 8.97
C LEU A 75 57.68 -12.28 7.82
N PRO A 76 58.27 -12.24 6.60
CA PRO A 76 57.70 -11.47 5.49
C PRO A 76 56.27 -11.91 5.10
N TYR A 77 56.00 -13.23 5.09
CA TYR A 77 54.68 -13.77 4.77
C TYR A 77 53.65 -13.47 5.86
N VAL A 78 54.06 -13.58 7.13
CA VAL A 78 53.22 -13.27 8.30
C VAL A 78 52.87 -11.79 8.31
N LEU A 79 53.84 -10.91 8.05
CA LEU A 79 53.57 -9.47 7.94
C LEU A 79 52.67 -9.13 6.76
N ALA A 80 52.94 -9.70 5.57
CA ALA A 80 52.13 -9.54 4.38
C ALA A 80 50.67 -10.02 4.62
N PHE A 81 50.50 -11.16 5.28
CA PHE A 81 49.20 -11.69 5.69
C PHE A 81 48.45 -10.72 6.61
N GLY A 82 49.11 -10.23 7.68
CA GLY A 82 48.52 -9.27 8.60
C GLY A 82 48.14 -7.97 7.94
N VAL A 83 48.99 -7.40 7.08
CA VAL A 83 48.73 -6.19 6.31
C VAL A 83 47.56 -6.42 5.33
N THR A 84 47.52 -7.56 4.66
CA THR A 84 46.44 -7.92 3.74
C THR A 84 45.07 -7.95 4.45
N LEU A 85 44.98 -8.60 5.60
CA LEU A 85 43.74 -8.67 6.38
C LEU A 85 43.30 -7.28 6.86
N LEU A 86 44.26 -6.46 7.35
CA LEU A 86 43.96 -5.12 7.83
C LEU A 86 43.45 -4.21 6.69
N LEU A 87 44.13 -4.24 5.54
CA LEU A 87 43.71 -3.49 4.37
C LEU A 87 42.35 -3.95 3.85
N ALA A 88 42.14 -5.26 3.78
CA ALA A 88 40.86 -5.83 3.37
C ALA A 88 39.71 -5.40 4.28
N GLU A 89 39.94 -5.40 5.61
CA GLU A 89 38.95 -4.92 6.59
C GLU A 89 38.67 -3.42 6.41
N VAL A 90 39.67 -2.58 6.22
CA VAL A 90 39.50 -1.15 5.98
C VAL A 90 38.68 -0.92 4.70
N VAL A 91 39.05 -1.58 3.60
CA VAL A 91 38.34 -1.49 2.32
C VAL A 91 36.89 -1.93 2.48
N TRP A 92 36.65 -3.03 3.17
CA TRP A 92 35.32 -3.55 3.46
C TRP A 92 34.49 -2.54 4.27
N ARG A 93 35.06 -1.92 5.33
CA ARG A 93 34.40 -0.90 6.15
C ARG A 93 34.03 0.36 5.37
N VAL A 94 34.91 0.80 4.48
CA VAL A 94 34.60 1.95 3.60
C VAL A 94 33.45 1.59 2.66
N GLY A 95 33.46 0.40 2.07
CA GLY A 95 32.36 -0.09 1.24
C GLY A 95 31.04 -0.14 2.00
N GLN A 96 31.05 -0.70 3.22
CA GLN A 96 29.87 -0.75 4.11
C GLN A 96 29.35 0.63 4.45
N HIS A 97 30.23 1.59 4.73
CA HIS A 97 29.86 2.96 5.01
C HIS A 97 29.15 3.64 3.81
N CYS A 98 29.65 3.38 2.60
CA CYS A 98 29.00 3.86 1.39
C CYS A 98 27.64 3.18 1.17
N LEU A 99 27.54 1.87 1.42
CA LEU A 99 26.31 1.09 1.28
C LEU A 99 25.21 1.61 2.20
N ASN A 100 25.49 1.79 3.49
CA ASN A 100 24.52 2.33 4.45
C ASN A 100 23.94 3.70 4.02
N ARG A 101 24.74 4.50 3.30
CA ARG A 101 24.28 5.78 2.75
C ARG A 101 23.43 5.62 1.50
N VAL A 102 23.80 4.68 0.63
CA VAL A 102 22.99 4.37 -0.57
C VAL A 102 21.61 3.89 -0.14
N ASP A 103 21.55 2.99 0.84
CA ASP A 103 20.29 2.44 1.35
C ASP A 103 19.44 3.52 1.99
N ALA A 104 20.00 4.30 2.92
CA ALA A 104 19.26 5.34 3.62
C ALA A 104 18.73 6.43 2.68
N LEU A 105 19.57 6.98 1.80
CA LEU A 105 19.19 8.03 0.86
C LEU A 105 18.26 7.52 -0.26
N GLY A 106 18.47 6.28 -0.71
CA GLY A 106 17.60 5.63 -1.69
C GLY A 106 16.22 5.35 -1.13
N MET A 107 16.14 4.78 0.08
CA MET A 107 14.86 4.55 0.77
C MET A 107 14.10 5.85 1.02
N GLU A 108 14.78 6.89 1.54
CA GLU A 108 14.17 8.21 1.75
C GLU A 108 13.50 8.72 0.47
N HIS A 109 14.25 8.76 -0.63
CA HIS A 109 13.71 9.26 -1.90
C HIS A 109 12.56 8.40 -2.44
N LEU A 110 12.65 7.06 -2.31
CA LEU A 110 11.59 6.17 -2.76
C LEU A 110 10.32 6.26 -1.89
N TYR A 111 10.45 6.54 -0.58
CA TYR A 111 9.29 6.81 0.27
C TYR A 111 8.60 8.12 -0.11
N VAL A 112 9.38 9.18 -0.34
CA VAL A 112 8.83 10.48 -0.76
C VAL A 112 8.17 10.35 -2.12
N SER A 113 8.90 9.87 -3.14
CA SER A 113 8.36 9.72 -4.49
C SER A 113 7.17 8.75 -4.55
N GLY A 114 7.18 7.70 -3.75
CA GLY A 114 6.06 6.77 -3.65
C GLY A 114 4.78 7.42 -3.10
N MET A 115 4.92 8.33 -2.13
CA MET A 115 3.80 9.10 -1.61
C MET A 115 3.30 10.14 -2.62
N ASP A 116 4.22 10.84 -3.31
CA ASP A 116 3.89 11.82 -4.35
C ASP A 116 3.08 11.17 -5.48
N GLU A 117 3.48 9.98 -5.93
CA GLU A 117 2.75 9.20 -6.94
C GLU A 117 1.35 8.78 -6.47
N LEU A 118 1.19 8.41 -5.19
CA LEU A 118 -0.14 8.12 -4.65
C LEU A 118 -1.00 9.38 -4.56
N LEU A 119 -0.45 10.50 -4.12
CA LEU A 119 -1.19 11.77 -4.03
C LEU A 119 -1.66 12.27 -5.40
N ALA A 120 -0.99 11.87 -6.48
CA ALA A 120 -1.39 12.18 -7.84
C ALA A 120 -2.54 11.30 -8.37
N LYS A 121 -2.94 10.22 -7.65
CA LYS A 121 -4.06 9.35 -8.05
C LYS A 121 -5.42 9.98 -7.80
N ASP A 122 -6.40 9.57 -8.59
CA ASP A 122 -7.79 10.02 -8.49
C ASP A 122 -8.48 9.54 -7.19
N ALA A 123 -9.51 10.24 -6.79
CA ALA A 123 -10.32 9.86 -5.63
C ALA A 123 -10.95 8.45 -5.78
N ALA A 124 -11.33 8.05 -6.99
CA ALA A 124 -11.86 6.72 -7.29
C ALA A 124 -10.85 5.61 -6.96
N PHE A 125 -9.57 5.81 -7.26
CA PHE A 125 -8.50 4.87 -6.94
C PHE A 125 -8.48 4.49 -5.46
N PHE A 126 -8.67 5.47 -4.56
CA PHE A 126 -8.67 5.23 -3.10
C PHE A 126 -9.95 4.56 -2.60
N HIS A 127 -11.03 4.61 -3.38
CA HIS A 127 -12.28 3.91 -3.08
C HIS A 127 -12.14 2.40 -3.35
N ASP A 128 -11.43 2.06 -4.43
CA ASP A 128 -11.23 0.69 -4.89
C ASP A 128 -10.06 0.00 -4.18
N ASN A 129 -9.20 0.76 -3.50
CA ASN A 129 -8.00 0.25 -2.85
C ASN A 129 -7.99 0.52 -1.34
N PHE A 130 -7.86 -0.53 -0.55
CA PHE A 130 -7.80 -0.43 0.90
C PHE A 130 -6.53 0.31 1.38
N ALA A 131 -6.69 1.36 2.18
CA ALA A 131 -5.59 2.23 2.64
C ALA A 131 -4.44 1.46 3.31
N GLY A 132 -4.73 0.45 4.14
CA GLY A 132 -3.71 -0.39 4.77
C GLY A 132 -2.88 -1.18 3.76
N SER A 133 -3.49 -1.64 2.64
CA SER A 133 -2.76 -2.30 1.55
C SER A 133 -1.84 -1.31 0.82
N LEU A 134 -2.32 -0.11 0.54
CA LEU A 134 -1.52 0.95 -0.10
C LEU A 134 -0.32 1.35 0.76
N THR A 135 -0.53 1.57 2.05
CA THR A 135 0.54 1.88 3.02
C THR A 135 1.62 0.79 3.00
N LYS A 136 1.21 -0.48 3.07
CA LYS A 136 2.14 -1.61 3.00
C LYS A 136 2.95 -1.60 1.70
N ARG A 137 2.30 -1.37 0.55
CA ARG A 137 2.96 -1.38 -0.77
C ARG A 137 3.99 -0.26 -0.91
N VAL A 138 3.66 0.97 -0.48
CA VAL A 138 4.60 2.11 -0.48
C VAL A 138 5.81 1.85 0.42
N LEU A 139 5.56 1.44 1.66
CA LEU A 139 6.64 1.16 2.61
C LEU A 139 7.51 -0.03 2.17
N SER A 140 6.88 -1.07 1.61
CA SER A 140 7.63 -2.20 1.04
C SER A 140 8.50 -1.77 -0.13
N PHE A 141 8.04 -0.86 -0.99
CA PHE A 141 8.80 -0.41 -2.15
C PHE A 141 10.16 0.19 -1.76
N GLY A 142 10.19 1.10 -0.80
CA GLY A 142 11.44 1.65 -0.28
C GLY A 142 12.30 0.60 0.44
N LYS A 143 11.70 -0.22 1.33
CA LYS A 143 12.44 -1.24 2.08
C LYS A 143 13.05 -2.32 1.18
N ARG A 144 12.36 -2.73 0.12
CA ARG A 144 12.89 -3.74 -0.83
C ARG A 144 14.03 -3.22 -1.70
N PHE A 145 14.24 -1.91 -1.76
CA PHE A 145 15.44 -1.33 -2.35
C PHE A 145 16.69 -1.72 -1.56
N GLU A 146 16.67 -1.62 -0.23
CA GLU A 146 17.74 -2.10 0.67
C GLU A 146 18.04 -3.58 0.41
N ASP A 147 17.02 -4.46 0.48
CA ASP A 147 17.19 -5.90 0.21
C ASP A 147 17.77 -6.19 -1.18
N PHE A 148 17.40 -5.39 -2.18
CA PHE A 148 17.89 -5.50 -3.56
C PHE A 148 19.37 -5.11 -3.64
N VAL A 149 19.76 -3.96 -3.09
CA VAL A 149 21.14 -3.46 -3.12
C VAL A 149 22.05 -4.35 -2.29
N ASP A 150 21.62 -4.80 -1.12
CA ASP A 150 22.33 -5.77 -0.31
C ASP A 150 22.58 -7.09 -1.05
N THR A 151 21.54 -7.61 -1.71
CA THR A 151 21.66 -8.84 -2.50
C THR A 151 22.65 -8.64 -3.67
N LEU A 152 22.58 -7.50 -4.34
CA LEU A 152 23.49 -7.15 -5.42
C LEU A 152 24.94 -7.03 -4.90
N THR A 153 25.15 -6.32 -3.80
CA THR A 153 26.47 -6.06 -3.21
C THR A 153 27.13 -7.33 -2.65
N TYR A 154 26.44 -7.99 -1.72
CA TYR A 154 27.08 -9.08 -0.96
C TYR A 154 26.95 -10.43 -1.64
N ARG A 155 25.82 -10.68 -2.33
CA ARG A 155 25.55 -12.01 -2.89
C ARG A 155 25.95 -12.14 -4.35
N ILE A 156 25.78 -11.09 -5.16
CA ILE A 156 26.12 -11.15 -6.59
C ILE A 156 27.55 -10.66 -6.77
N VAL A 157 27.79 -9.36 -6.56
CA VAL A 157 29.11 -8.76 -6.80
C VAL A 157 30.15 -9.35 -5.83
N GLY A 158 29.78 -9.47 -4.55
CA GLY A 158 30.63 -10.04 -3.48
C GLY A 158 30.97 -11.52 -3.64
N SER A 159 30.27 -12.28 -4.49
CA SER A 159 30.59 -13.67 -4.80
C SER A 159 31.23 -13.81 -6.19
N VAL A 160 30.68 -13.14 -7.21
CA VAL A 160 31.15 -13.27 -8.59
C VAL A 160 32.55 -12.67 -8.79
N VAL A 161 32.80 -11.47 -8.27
CA VAL A 161 34.09 -10.80 -8.44
C VAL A 161 35.24 -11.58 -7.77
N PRO A 162 35.13 -12.04 -6.50
CA PRO A 162 36.14 -12.93 -5.89
C PRO A 162 36.29 -14.27 -6.61
N LEU A 163 35.20 -14.87 -7.10
CA LEU A 163 35.26 -16.13 -7.87
C LEU A 163 36.07 -15.96 -9.16
N VAL A 164 35.84 -14.86 -9.90
CA VAL A 164 36.61 -14.54 -11.12
C VAL A 164 38.09 -14.34 -10.76
N PHE A 165 38.38 -13.59 -9.70
CA PHE A 165 39.77 -13.46 -9.20
C PHE A 165 40.38 -14.82 -8.89
N GLY A 166 39.69 -15.69 -8.15
CA GLY A 166 40.15 -17.04 -7.82
C GLY A 166 40.37 -17.90 -9.07
N ALA A 167 39.48 -17.81 -10.06
CA ALA A 167 39.65 -18.51 -11.33
C ALA A 167 40.90 -18.05 -12.10
N VAL A 168 41.17 -16.73 -12.12
CA VAL A 168 42.38 -16.17 -12.75
C VAL A 168 43.65 -16.70 -12.06
N VAL A 169 43.66 -16.69 -10.74
CA VAL A 169 44.81 -17.24 -9.98
C VAL A 169 44.95 -18.74 -10.23
N LEU A 170 43.88 -19.54 -10.13
CA LEU A 170 43.93 -20.97 -10.44
C LEU A 170 44.44 -21.26 -11.86
N TRP A 171 44.08 -20.41 -12.83
CA TRP A 171 44.56 -20.55 -14.20
C TRP A 171 46.08 -20.43 -14.31
N THR A 172 46.71 -19.57 -13.48
CA THR A 172 48.18 -19.41 -13.49
C THR A 172 48.91 -20.63 -12.88
N TYR A 173 48.25 -21.38 -11.98
CA TYR A 173 48.79 -22.62 -11.43
C TYR A 173 48.55 -23.79 -12.40
N GLN A 174 47.28 -24.07 -12.71
CA GLN A 174 46.89 -25.17 -13.57
C GLN A 174 45.53 -24.89 -14.25
N PRO A 175 45.48 -24.68 -15.61
CA PRO A 175 44.25 -24.42 -16.33
C PRO A 175 43.16 -25.51 -16.14
N MET A 176 43.53 -26.76 -15.96
CA MET A 176 42.60 -27.87 -15.71
C MET A 176 41.78 -27.70 -14.42
N LEU A 177 42.32 -27.01 -13.41
CA LEU A 177 41.59 -26.67 -12.19
C LEU A 177 40.39 -25.77 -12.51
N VAL A 178 40.58 -24.75 -13.37
CA VAL A 178 39.49 -23.84 -13.75
C VAL A 178 38.43 -24.55 -14.60
N VAL A 179 38.86 -25.36 -15.56
CA VAL A 179 37.96 -26.14 -16.41
C VAL A 179 37.13 -27.13 -15.56
N GLY A 180 37.78 -27.87 -14.65
CA GLY A 180 37.09 -28.78 -13.73
C GLY A 180 36.07 -28.07 -12.84
N LEU A 181 36.43 -26.90 -12.29
CA LEU A 181 35.52 -26.08 -11.48
C LEU A 181 34.29 -25.61 -12.28
N LEU A 182 34.48 -25.05 -13.48
CA LEU A 182 33.39 -24.57 -14.33
C LEU A 182 32.48 -25.71 -14.76
N VAL A 183 33.02 -26.87 -15.13
CA VAL A 183 32.21 -28.05 -15.47
C VAL A 183 31.37 -28.49 -14.29
N MET A 184 31.93 -28.57 -13.09
CA MET A 184 31.22 -28.99 -11.89
C MET A 184 30.15 -27.99 -11.48
N ILE A 185 30.40 -26.69 -11.59
CA ILE A 185 29.37 -25.64 -11.39
C ILE A 185 28.23 -25.84 -12.40
N LEU A 186 28.54 -25.98 -13.68
CA LEU A 186 27.53 -26.17 -14.75
C LEU A 186 26.67 -27.42 -14.50
N VAL A 187 27.31 -28.55 -14.22
CA VAL A 187 26.61 -29.82 -13.91
C VAL A 187 25.69 -29.66 -12.72
N THR A 188 26.16 -29.01 -11.65
CA THR A 188 25.35 -28.79 -10.44
C THR A 188 24.16 -27.88 -10.73
N VAL A 189 24.35 -26.79 -11.46
CA VAL A 189 23.26 -25.85 -11.83
C VAL A 189 22.23 -26.56 -12.69
N VAL A 190 22.65 -27.32 -13.71
CA VAL A 190 21.72 -28.05 -14.60
C VAL A 190 20.95 -29.10 -13.81
N ALA A 191 21.60 -29.90 -12.96
CA ALA A 191 20.96 -30.92 -12.15
C ALA A 191 20.03 -30.36 -11.07
N ALA A 192 20.38 -29.23 -10.44
CA ALA A 192 19.59 -28.61 -9.37
C ALA A 192 18.37 -27.83 -9.91
N THR A 193 18.44 -27.25 -11.10
CA THR A 193 17.39 -26.39 -11.67
C THR A 193 15.98 -27.02 -11.63
N PRO A 194 15.72 -28.26 -12.06
CA PRO A 194 14.38 -28.85 -12.01
C PRO A 194 13.87 -29.02 -10.56
N LEU A 195 14.76 -29.36 -9.63
CA LEU A 195 14.42 -29.52 -8.21
C LEU A 195 14.08 -28.16 -7.58
N ILE A 196 14.85 -27.12 -7.90
CA ILE A 196 14.62 -25.75 -7.44
C ILE A 196 13.27 -25.24 -7.97
N ARG A 197 12.96 -25.46 -9.25
CA ARG A 197 11.66 -25.06 -9.83
C ARG A 197 10.48 -25.75 -9.15
N ARG A 198 10.61 -27.05 -8.81
CA ARG A 198 9.57 -27.77 -8.06
C ARG A 198 9.42 -27.27 -6.64
N ARG A 199 10.54 -27.03 -5.95
CA ARG A 199 10.56 -26.41 -4.60
C ARG A 199 9.84 -25.06 -4.62
N GLN A 200 10.05 -24.24 -5.66
CA GLN A 200 9.41 -22.94 -5.78
C GLN A 200 7.87 -23.04 -5.82
N ARG A 201 7.32 -24.07 -6.46
CA ARG A 201 5.86 -24.32 -6.42
C ARG A 201 5.36 -24.61 -5.01
N LEU A 202 6.10 -25.44 -4.25
CA LEU A 202 5.76 -25.75 -2.86
C LEU A 202 5.87 -24.50 -1.94
N VAL A 203 6.85 -23.65 -2.18
CA VAL A 203 6.98 -22.36 -1.48
C VAL A 203 5.77 -21.47 -1.77
N ASN A 204 5.34 -21.38 -3.03
CA ASN A 204 4.17 -20.58 -3.39
C ASN A 204 2.88 -21.10 -2.74
N GLU A 205 2.69 -22.44 -2.66
CA GLU A 205 1.56 -23.04 -1.94
C GLU A 205 1.58 -22.68 -0.45
N ARG A 206 2.76 -22.71 0.19
CA ARG A 206 2.97 -22.29 1.57
C ARG A 206 2.63 -20.82 1.78
N GLU A 207 3.16 -19.92 0.94
CA GLU A 207 2.91 -18.49 1.05
C GLU A 207 1.42 -18.16 0.88
N ALA A 208 0.72 -18.86 -0.03
CA ALA A 208 -0.72 -18.74 -0.17
C ALA A 208 -1.48 -19.18 1.10
N ALA A 209 -1.01 -20.23 1.78
CA ALA A 209 -1.61 -20.66 3.06
C ALA A 209 -1.37 -19.64 4.18
N VAL A 210 -0.16 -19.08 4.28
CA VAL A 210 0.16 -18.01 5.25
C VAL A 210 -0.69 -16.77 4.98
N ALA A 211 -0.91 -16.40 3.70
CA ALA A 211 -1.77 -15.28 3.34
C ALA A 211 -3.24 -15.51 3.76
N ARG A 212 -3.77 -16.75 3.64
CA ARG A 212 -5.11 -17.09 4.14
C ARG A 212 -5.22 -16.96 5.68
N VAL A 213 -4.19 -17.38 6.42
CA VAL A 213 -4.13 -17.18 7.87
C VAL A 213 -4.16 -15.69 8.22
N SER A 214 -3.34 -14.88 7.54
CA SER A 214 -3.29 -13.42 7.75
C SER A 214 -4.63 -12.74 7.40
N GLY A 215 -5.26 -13.17 6.30
CA GLY A 215 -6.58 -12.68 5.91
C GLY A 215 -7.66 -12.97 6.95
N HIS A 216 -7.69 -14.21 7.48
CA HIS A 216 -8.63 -14.58 8.53
C HIS A 216 -8.42 -13.78 9.82
N VAL A 217 -7.17 -13.57 10.26
CA VAL A 217 -6.87 -12.73 11.42
C VAL A 217 -7.36 -11.29 11.21
N ALA A 218 -7.09 -10.72 10.04
CA ALA A 218 -7.53 -9.37 9.73
C ALA A 218 -9.07 -9.24 9.73
N ASP A 219 -9.77 -10.21 9.13
CA ASP A 219 -11.23 -10.27 9.08
C ASP A 219 -11.83 -10.40 10.48
N SER A 220 -11.34 -11.33 11.30
CA SER A 220 -11.79 -11.53 12.67
C SER A 220 -11.57 -10.28 13.53
N LEU A 221 -10.43 -9.58 13.39
CA LEU A 221 -10.15 -8.37 14.16
C LEU A 221 -11.07 -7.21 13.76
N VAL A 222 -11.38 -7.06 12.48
CA VAL A 222 -12.32 -6.02 12.00
C VAL A 222 -13.74 -6.29 12.49
N ASN A 223 -14.13 -7.56 12.57
CA ASN A 223 -15.47 -8.00 12.96
C ASN A 223 -15.56 -8.47 14.42
N MET A 224 -14.59 -8.12 15.29
CA MET A 224 -14.51 -8.62 16.66
C MET A 224 -15.77 -8.33 17.48
N GLU A 225 -16.40 -7.19 17.28
CA GLU A 225 -17.65 -6.83 17.95
C GLU A 225 -18.79 -7.78 17.55
N THR A 226 -18.88 -8.14 16.28
CA THR A 226 -19.86 -9.11 15.77
C THR A 226 -19.58 -10.51 16.32
N ILE A 227 -18.31 -10.95 16.33
CA ILE A 227 -17.93 -12.25 16.89
C ILE A 227 -18.37 -12.35 18.35
N ARG A 228 -18.14 -11.30 19.15
CA ARG A 228 -18.56 -11.24 20.56
C ARG A 228 -20.08 -11.18 20.72
N ALA A 229 -20.76 -10.38 19.90
CA ALA A 229 -22.22 -10.24 19.96
C ALA A 229 -22.94 -11.57 19.70
N PHE A 230 -22.34 -12.46 18.89
CA PHE A 230 -22.89 -13.78 18.60
C PHE A 230 -22.22 -14.93 19.39
N ALA A 231 -21.36 -14.62 20.36
CA ALA A 231 -20.62 -15.60 21.19
C ALA A 231 -19.89 -16.65 20.31
N ALA A 232 -19.25 -16.20 19.23
CA ALA A 232 -18.67 -17.06 18.21
C ALA A 232 -17.15 -17.23 18.35
N GLU A 233 -16.53 -16.81 19.47
CA GLU A 233 -15.08 -16.80 19.69
C GLU A 233 -14.45 -18.20 19.55
N GLU A 234 -15.12 -19.22 20.08
CA GLU A 234 -14.62 -20.59 20.05
C GLU A 234 -14.63 -21.15 18.63
N ARG A 235 -15.70 -20.88 17.87
CA ARG A 235 -15.80 -21.25 16.45
C ARG A 235 -14.71 -20.58 15.61
N GLU A 236 -14.48 -19.28 15.79
CA GLU A 236 -13.43 -18.56 15.08
C GLU A 236 -12.02 -19.05 15.46
N ALA A 237 -11.82 -19.41 16.74
CA ALA A 237 -10.56 -19.98 17.21
C ALA A 237 -10.32 -21.38 16.61
N ASP A 238 -11.35 -22.21 16.46
CA ASP A 238 -11.25 -23.51 15.81
C ASP A 238 -10.90 -23.38 14.34
N GLU A 239 -11.59 -22.50 13.60
CA GLU A 239 -11.29 -22.23 12.21
C GLU A 239 -9.88 -21.69 12.01
N HIS A 240 -9.42 -20.82 12.93
CA HIS A 240 -8.03 -20.35 12.92
C HIS A 240 -7.03 -21.49 13.11
N ARG A 241 -7.28 -22.40 14.07
CA ARG A 241 -6.43 -23.59 14.32
C ARG A 241 -6.30 -24.47 13.07
N ASP A 242 -7.41 -24.69 12.37
CA ASP A 242 -7.41 -25.48 11.14
C ASP A 242 -6.60 -24.84 10.02
N ARG A 243 -6.75 -23.53 9.81
CA ARG A 243 -5.97 -22.77 8.82
C ARG A 243 -4.47 -22.78 9.14
N VAL A 244 -4.11 -22.62 10.42
CA VAL A 244 -2.72 -22.71 10.88
C VAL A 244 -2.16 -24.12 10.71
N ALA A 245 -2.95 -25.17 10.99
CA ALA A 245 -2.55 -26.56 10.78
C ALA A 245 -2.26 -26.86 9.28
N ASP A 246 -3.09 -26.34 8.36
CA ASP A 246 -2.85 -26.46 6.92
C ASP A 246 -1.57 -25.72 6.51
N SER A 247 -1.36 -24.50 7.01
CA SER A 247 -0.12 -23.73 6.77
C SER A 247 1.12 -24.48 7.27
N ARG A 248 1.04 -25.08 8.47
CA ARG A 248 2.13 -25.92 9.02
C ARG A 248 2.44 -27.10 8.10
N ARG A 249 1.42 -27.83 7.64
CA ARG A 249 1.58 -29.00 6.74
C ARG A 249 2.32 -28.61 5.45
N LEU A 250 1.90 -27.50 4.81
CA LEU A 250 2.52 -27.00 3.59
C LEU A 250 3.94 -26.47 3.84
N THR A 251 4.19 -25.88 5.01
CA THR A 251 5.50 -25.41 5.43
C THR A 251 6.48 -26.57 5.56
N LEU A 252 6.10 -27.62 6.29
CA LEU A 252 6.92 -28.83 6.45
C LEU A 252 7.21 -29.48 5.10
N ARG A 253 6.17 -29.65 4.25
CA ARG A 253 6.35 -30.20 2.90
C ARG A 253 7.36 -29.42 2.05
N SER A 254 7.34 -28.09 2.15
CA SER A 254 8.29 -27.22 1.44
C SER A 254 9.71 -27.34 1.99
N TRP A 255 9.86 -27.41 3.31
CA TRP A 255 11.17 -27.55 3.97
C TRP A 255 11.78 -28.93 3.73
N ASP A 256 11.01 -29.99 3.92
CA ASP A 256 11.45 -31.36 3.69
C ASP A 256 11.86 -31.58 2.22
N TYR A 257 11.11 -31.03 1.28
CA TYR A 257 11.51 -31.09 -0.13
C TYR A 257 12.83 -30.34 -0.38
N GLY A 258 13.02 -29.19 0.25
CA GLY A 258 14.29 -28.44 0.21
C GLY A 258 15.45 -29.30 0.73
N ASN A 259 15.34 -29.79 1.94
CA ASN A 259 16.37 -30.56 2.61
C ASN A 259 16.63 -31.91 1.93
N LEU A 260 15.56 -32.73 1.73
CA LEU A 260 15.72 -34.11 1.27
C LEU A 260 15.89 -34.26 -0.25
N ARG A 261 15.69 -33.23 -1.05
CA ARG A 261 15.82 -33.33 -2.52
C ARG A 261 16.83 -32.35 -3.08
N VAL A 262 16.74 -31.07 -2.68
CA VAL A 262 17.64 -30.05 -3.22
C VAL A 262 19.01 -30.14 -2.56
N ASP A 263 19.07 -30.13 -1.23
CA ASP A 263 20.33 -30.11 -0.50
C ASP A 263 21.03 -31.47 -0.55
N THR A 264 20.28 -32.60 -0.59
CA THR A 264 20.83 -33.93 -0.82
C THR A 264 21.49 -34.11 -2.21
N LEU A 265 21.14 -33.29 -3.20
CA LEU A 265 21.84 -33.23 -4.46
C LEU A 265 23.06 -32.30 -4.39
N ILE A 266 22.88 -31.08 -3.87
CA ILE A 266 23.91 -30.03 -3.89
C ILE A 266 25.09 -30.40 -2.98
N ALA A 267 24.85 -30.98 -1.79
CA ALA A 267 25.92 -31.29 -0.84
C ALA A 267 26.92 -32.33 -1.38
N PRO A 268 26.49 -33.48 -1.93
CA PRO A 268 27.45 -34.41 -2.55
C PRO A 268 28.17 -33.82 -3.77
N MET A 269 27.48 -32.97 -4.57
CA MET A 269 28.12 -32.28 -5.70
C MET A 269 29.23 -31.34 -5.23
N SER A 270 29.00 -30.63 -4.13
CA SER A 270 30.01 -29.78 -3.49
C SER A 270 31.22 -30.60 -3.00
N VAL A 271 30.97 -31.71 -2.31
CA VAL A 271 32.02 -32.61 -1.86
C VAL A 271 32.80 -33.16 -3.07
N LEU A 272 32.09 -33.65 -4.09
CA LEU A 272 32.74 -34.18 -5.30
C LEU A 272 33.58 -33.12 -6.01
N THR A 273 33.10 -31.86 -6.05
CA THR A 273 33.85 -30.74 -6.63
C THR A 273 35.16 -30.52 -5.87
N ASN A 274 35.12 -30.47 -4.54
CA ASN A 274 36.35 -30.33 -3.72
C ASN A 274 37.32 -31.52 -3.90
N VAL A 275 36.80 -32.76 -3.91
CA VAL A 275 37.62 -33.95 -4.13
C VAL A 275 38.25 -33.93 -5.52
N LEU A 276 37.47 -33.57 -6.55
CA LEU A 276 37.98 -33.44 -7.92
C LEU A 276 39.07 -32.36 -8.02
N GLY A 277 38.87 -31.21 -7.39
CA GLY A 277 39.88 -30.15 -7.34
C GLY A 277 41.20 -30.62 -6.72
N LEU A 278 41.10 -31.35 -5.60
CA LEU A 278 42.27 -31.92 -4.93
C LEU A 278 42.96 -32.99 -5.79
N LEU A 279 42.19 -33.88 -6.43
CA LEU A 279 42.74 -34.91 -7.33
C LEU A 279 43.43 -34.29 -8.55
N VAL A 280 42.86 -33.26 -9.15
CA VAL A 280 43.47 -32.55 -10.29
C VAL A 280 44.77 -31.87 -9.85
N ALA A 281 44.79 -31.21 -8.69
CA ALA A 281 45.99 -30.58 -8.15
C ALA A 281 47.11 -31.60 -7.92
N ILE A 282 46.80 -32.80 -7.40
CA ILE A 282 47.77 -33.87 -7.16
C ILE A 282 48.25 -34.54 -8.46
N ALA A 283 47.31 -34.80 -9.42
CA ALA A 283 47.61 -35.53 -10.64
C ALA A 283 48.41 -34.73 -11.68
N PHE A 284 48.18 -33.44 -11.73
CA PHE A 284 48.77 -32.53 -12.72
C PHE A 284 49.79 -31.55 -12.11
N GLY A 285 49.94 -31.53 -10.78
CA GLY A 285 50.97 -30.79 -10.08
C GLY A 285 52.35 -31.37 -10.44
N GLY A 286 53.22 -30.54 -11.02
CA GLY A 286 54.59 -30.94 -11.39
C GLY A 286 55.43 -31.24 -10.16
N SER A 287 56.53 -31.97 -10.33
CA SER A 287 57.45 -32.46 -9.29
C SER A 287 58.18 -31.38 -8.46
N GLY A 288 57.74 -30.10 -8.50
CA GLY A 288 58.33 -28.98 -7.74
C GLY A 288 57.33 -27.99 -7.10
N GLN A 289 55.98 -28.20 -7.22
CA GLN A 289 55.00 -27.23 -6.70
C GLN A 289 54.00 -27.81 -5.68
N GLY A 290 54.29 -28.98 -5.12
CA GLY A 290 53.34 -29.87 -4.46
C GLY A 290 52.42 -29.29 -3.38
N VAL A 291 52.97 -28.63 -2.34
CA VAL A 291 52.16 -28.20 -1.18
C VAL A 291 51.39 -26.89 -1.46
N GLU A 292 52.04 -25.92 -2.08
CA GLU A 292 51.43 -24.63 -2.42
C GLU A 292 50.18 -24.82 -3.30
N GLU A 293 50.31 -25.57 -4.40
CA GLU A 293 49.24 -25.83 -5.36
C GLU A 293 48.06 -26.56 -4.72
N ILE A 294 48.29 -27.55 -3.87
CA ILE A 294 47.28 -28.30 -3.15
C ILE A 294 46.47 -27.37 -2.23
N VAL A 295 47.18 -26.52 -1.45
CA VAL A 295 46.52 -25.59 -0.51
C VAL A 295 45.68 -24.54 -1.26
N VAL A 296 46.19 -23.98 -2.37
CA VAL A 296 45.47 -23.03 -3.22
C VAL A 296 44.24 -23.69 -3.85
N ALA A 297 44.42 -24.88 -4.47
CA ALA A 297 43.32 -25.62 -5.08
C ALA A 297 42.23 -25.93 -4.06
N PHE A 298 42.56 -26.50 -2.90
CA PHE A 298 41.61 -26.83 -1.85
C PHE A 298 40.82 -25.59 -1.38
N THR A 299 41.53 -24.51 -1.06
CA THR A 299 40.90 -23.30 -0.53
C THR A 299 39.98 -22.62 -1.55
N TYR A 300 40.43 -22.52 -2.80
CA TYR A 300 39.68 -21.82 -3.84
C TYR A 300 38.46 -22.63 -4.32
N TYR A 301 38.58 -23.96 -4.41
CA TYR A 301 37.45 -24.85 -4.67
C TYR A 301 36.44 -24.81 -3.54
N SER A 302 36.91 -24.82 -2.26
CA SER A 302 36.03 -24.69 -1.10
C SER A 302 35.22 -23.38 -1.11
N ASN A 303 35.88 -22.26 -1.44
CA ASN A 303 35.18 -20.97 -1.59
C ASN A 303 34.17 -20.98 -2.78
N ALA A 304 34.53 -21.58 -3.91
CA ALA A 304 33.64 -21.69 -5.06
C ALA A 304 32.42 -22.58 -4.81
N THR A 305 32.60 -23.71 -4.07
CA THR A 305 31.48 -24.60 -3.72
C THR A 305 30.48 -23.94 -2.77
N GLN A 306 30.92 -23.02 -1.91
CA GLN A 306 30.00 -22.24 -1.07
C GLN A 306 28.99 -21.44 -1.91
N ILE A 307 29.42 -20.90 -3.04
CA ILE A 307 28.52 -20.15 -3.96
C ILE A 307 27.43 -21.05 -4.53
N MET A 308 27.68 -22.34 -4.74
CA MET A 308 26.67 -23.30 -5.23
C MET A 308 25.49 -23.44 -4.24
N PHE A 309 25.76 -23.43 -2.93
CA PHE A 309 24.71 -23.42 -1.92
C PHE A 309 23.94 -22.08 -1.86
N GLU A 310 24.65 -20.97 -2.06
CA GLU A 310 24.04 -19.65 -2.00
C GLU A 310 23.19 -19.29 -3.21
N PHE A 311 23.45 -19.90 -4.38
CA PHE A 311 22.77 -19.57 -5.64
C PHE A 311 21.24 -19.58 -5.54
N ASN A 312 20.67 -20.62 -4.91
CA ASN A 312 19.21 -20.71 -4.72
C ASN A 312 18.67 -19.61 -3.80
N GLN A 313 19.45 -19.21 -2.78
CA GLN A 313 19.05 -18.13 -1.87
C GLN A 313 19.12 -16.76 -2.55
N ILE A 314 20.12 -16.53 -3.39
CA ILE A 314 20.29 -15.30 -4.18
C ILE A 314 19.07 -15.10 -5.09
N TYR A 315 18.76 -16.12 -5.89
CA TYR A 315 17.60 -16.07 -6.80
C TYR A 315 16.31 -15.74 -6.05
N ARG A 316 16.04 -16.44 -4.93
CA ARG A 316 14.83 -16.23 -4.13
C ARG A 316 14.73 -14.83 -3.51
N ARG A 317 15.83 -14.31 -2.98
CA ARG A 317 15.84 -12.96 -2.39
C ARG A 317 15.54 -11.91 -3.45
N LEU A 318 16.18 -12.04 -4.62
CA LEU A 318 15.94 -11.14 -5.74
C LEU A 318 14.48 -11.22 -6.24
N GLU A 319 13.96 -12.43 -6.44
CA GLU A 319 12.57 -12.66 -6.85
C GLU A 319 11.58 -12.06 -5.85
N ASN A 320 11.78 -12.29 -4.54
CA ASN A 320 10.91 -11.77 -3.50
C ASN A 320 10.96 -10.22 -3.44
N SER A 321 12.17 -9.65 -3.41
CA SER A 321 12.33 -8.19 -3.39
C SER A 321 11.68 -7.54 -4.61
N MET A 322 11.85 -8.12 -5.80
CA MET A 322 11.26 -7.61 -7.02
C MET A 322 9.74 -7.80 -7.08
N THR A 323 9.23 -8.94 -6.60
CA THR A 323 7.80 -9.22 -6.56
C THR A 323 7.07 -8.27 -5.62
N GLU A 324 7.63 -8.01 -4.43
CA GLU A 324 7.04 -7.06 -3.49
C GLU A 324 7.16 -5.61 -3.98
N ALA A 325 8.30 -5.23 -4.54
CA ALA A 325 8.46 -3.92 -5.17
C ALA A 325 7.47 -3.71 -6.33
N ALA A 326 7.25 -4.76 -7.12
CA ALA A 326 6.33 -4.73 -8.25
C ALA A 326 4.86 -4.56 -7.83
N GLN A 327 4.47 -4.93 -6.61
CA GLN A 327 3.11 -4.65 -6.10
C GLN A 327 2.81 -3.15 -6.00
N PHE A 328 3.83 -2.33 -5.72
CA PHE A 328 3.68 -0.88 -5.74
C PHE A 328 3.72 -0.33 -7.18
N THR A 329 4.71 -0.74 -7.97
CA THR A 329 4.84 -0.23 -9.35
C THR A 329 3.70 -0.68 -10.27
N GLU A 330 2.95 -1.73 -9.92
CA GLU A 330 1.72 -2.11 -10.60
C GLU A 330 0.65 -1.01 -10.48
N LEU A 331 0.57 -0.34 -9.32
CA LEU A 331 -0.32 0.81 -9.13
C LEU A 331 0.07 2.01 -10.03
N LEU A 332 1.35 2.12 -10.39
CA LEU A 332 1.85 3.19 -11.26
C LEU A 332 1.52 2.94 -12.74
N LEU A 333 1.20 1.69 -13.11
CA LEU A 333 0.78 1.35 -14.48
C LEU A 333 -0.65 1.82 -14.79
N ASP A 334 -1.42 2.15 -13.77
CA ASP A 334 -2.76 2.73 -13.90
C ASP A 334 -2.65 4.24 -13.72
N PRO A 335 -2.61 5.03 -14.81
CA PRO A 335 -2.45 6.48 -14.71
C PRO A 335 -3.70 7.14 -14.13
N PRO A 336 -3.58 8.30 -13.48
CA PRO A 336 -4.74 9.08 -13.07
C PRO A 336 -5.58 9.47 -14.30
N THR A 337 -6.91 9.45 -14.15
CA THR A 337 -7.85 9.78 -15.23
C THR A 337 -8.15 11.28 -15.28
N VAL A 338 -8.04 11.99 -14.14
CA VAL A 338 -8.27 13.43 -14.04
C VAL A 338 -6.93 14.15 -13.91
N LEU A 339 -6.50 14.78 -15.01
CA LEU A 339 -5.23 15.50 -15.07
C LEU A 339 -5.46 17.01 -15.15
N ASP A 340 -4.52 17.78 -14.60
CA ASP A 340 -4.46 19.20 -14.87
C ASP A 340 -4.13 19.44 -16.36
N PRO A 341 -4.73 20.45 -17.00
CA PRO A 341 -4.39 20.78 -18.38
C PRO A 341 -2.90 21.18 -18.48
N ALA A 342 -2.29 20.89 -19.63
CA ALA A 342 -0.88 21.23 -19.88
C ALA A 342 -0.62 22.75 -19.78
N GLU A 343 -1.59 23.54 -20.22
CA GLU A 343 -1.59 25.01 -20.13
C GLU A 343 -2.87 25.44 -19.40
N PRO A 344 -2.87 25.49 -18.06
CA PRO A 344 -4.05 25.87 -17.29
C PRO A 344 -4.40 27.34 -17.52
N GLU A 345 -5.69 27.61 -17.67
CA GLU A 345 -6.19 28.99 -17.68
C GLU A 345 -6.06 29.61 -16.27
N PRO A 346 -5.72 30.90 -16.18
CA PRO A 346 -5.69 31.59 -14.89
C PRO A 346 -7.12 31.67 -14.32
N LEU A 347 -7.22 31.51 -12.99
CA LEU A 347 -8.49 31.61 -12.28
C LEU A 347 -9.00 33.06 -12.30
N ALA A 348 -10.07 33.30 -13.04
CA ALA A 348 -10.68 34.62 -13.20
C ALA A 348 -12.21 34.51 -13.47
N PRO A 349 -13.00 33.91 -12.56
CA PRO A 349 -14.45 33.82 -12.74
C PRO A 349 -15.08 35.19 -12.65
N ARG A 350 -16.11 35.44 -13.47
CA ARG A 350 -16.84 36.72 -13.50
C ARG A 350 -17.71 36.92 -12.26
N ASP A 351 -18.25 35.82 -11.76
CA ASP A 351 -19.10 35.73 -10.58
C ASP A 351 -18.95 34.32 -9.95
N THR A 352 -19.79 33.97 -8.99
CA THR A 352 -19.80 32.68 -8.31
C THR A 352 -20.92 31.74 -8.78
N GLY A 353 -21.58 32.06 -9.89
CA GLY A 353 -22.62 31.20 -10.47
C GLY A 353 -22.01 29.89 -11.01
N VAL A 354 -22.76 28.81 -10.90
CA VAL A 354 -22.35 27.47 -11.38
C VAL A 354 -23.34 27.00 -12.43
N ARG A 355 -22.85 26.55 -13.58
CA ARG A 355 -23.69 26.03 -14.65
C ARG A 355 -23.18 24.65 -15.11
N PHE A 356 -24.09 23.69 -15.13
CA PHE A 356 -23.92 22.40 -15.80
C PHE A 356 -24.60 22.53 -17.17
N ASP A 357 -23.82 22.50 -18.25
CA ASP A 357 -24.28 22.74 -19.64
C ASP A 357 -24.23 21.41 -20.40
N VAL A 358 -25.39 20.77 -20.55
CA VAL A 358 -25.62 19.50 -21.28
C VAL A 358 -24.68 18.38 -20.82
N VAL A 359 -24.49 18.23 -19.51
CA VAL A 359 -23.50 17.30 -18.92
C VAL A 359 -23.93 15.84 -19.06
N THR A 360 -23.05 15.03 -19.64
CA THR A 360 -23.19 13.56 -19.70
C THR A 360 -22.08 12.90 -18.88
N PHE A 361 -22.47 11.96 -18.02
CA PHE A 361 -21.52 11.26 -17.14
C PHE A 361 -21.98 9.85 -16.78
N SER A 362 -21.03 8.89 -16.81
CA SER A 362 -21.17 7.53 -16.25
C SER A 362 -19.98 7.17 -15.38
N HIS A 363 -20.21 6.32 -14.39
CA HIS A 363 -19.09 5.63 -13.74
C HIS A 363 -18.54 4.54 -14.66
N ALA A 364 -17.25 4.27 -14.59
CA ALA A 364 -16.57 3.30 -15.43
C ALA A 364 -17.36 1.96 -15.55
N GLY A 365 -17.75 1.61 -16.77
CA GLY A 365 -18.49 0.38 -17.07
C GLY A 365 -19.97 0.35 -16.66
N ALA A 366 -20.53 1.46 -16.12
CA ALA A 366 -21.92 1.55 -15.68
C ALA A 366 -22.80 2.29 -16.69
N LYS A 367 -24.12 2.22 -16.48
CA LYS A 367 -25.08 3.04 -17.24
C LYS A 367 -24.89 4.53 -16.91
N PRO A 368 -25.10 5.44 -17.89
CA PRO A 368 -25.04 6.87 -17.66
C PRO A 368 -25.94 7.31 -16.49
N ILE A 369 -25.34 8.08 -15.58
CA ILE A 369 -26.05 8.72 -14.47
C ILE A 369 -26.70 10.01 -14.97
N PHE A 370 -25.95 10.83 -15.71
CA PHE A 370 -26.46 12.03 -16.37
C PHE A 370 -26.41 11.86 -17.87
N ARG A 371 -27.47 12.36 -18.56
CA ARG A 371 -27.61 12.34 -20.01
C ARG A 371 -28.07 13.74 -20.49
N GLY A 372 -27.08 14.62 -20.68
CA GLY A 372 -27.38 16.00 -21.07
C GLY A 372 -28.02 16.81 -19.93
N LEU A 373 -27.50 16.69 -18.70
CA LEU A 373 -27.97 17.46 -17.55
C LEU A 373 -27.71 18.94 -17.78
N ASP A 374 -28.78 19.74 -17.72
CA ASP A 374 -28.72 21.20 -17.73
C ASP A 374 -29.22 21.73 -16.38
N LEU A 375 -28.37 22.49 -15.67
CA LEU A 375 -28.66 23.07 -14.37
C LEU A 375 -27.91 24.37 -14.21
N ASP A 376 -28.66 25.43 -13.87
CA ASP A 376 -28.12 26.76 -13.59
C ASP A 376 -28.28 27.10 -12.10
N VAL A 377 -27.20 27.48 -11.45
CA VAL A 377 -27.10 27.93 -10.06
C VAL A 377 -26.63 29.38 -10.07
N PRO A 378 -27.54 30.35 -9.92
CA PRO A 378 -27.17 31.76 -9.93
C PRO A 378 -26.21 32.15 -8.81
N ALA A 379 -25.35 33.14 -9.07
CA ALA A 379 -24.43 33.65 -8.05
C ALA A 379 -25.20 34.14 -6.80
N GLY A 380 -24.73 33.71 -5.62
CA GLY A 380 -25.33 34.05 -4.33
C GLY A 380 -26.63 33.30 -3.99
N ALA A 381 -27.13 32.42 -4.89
CA ALA A 381 -28.32 31.63 -4.62
C ALA A 381 -28.02 30.36 -3.79
N ARG A 382 -28.96 29.98 -2.94
CA ARG A 382 -28.98 28.75 -2.15
C ARG A 382 -29.90 27.73 -2.81
N ILE A 383 -29.32 26.73 -3.49
CA ILE A 383 -30.06 25.72 -4.23
C ILE A 383 -30.08 24.41 -3.46
N GLY A 384 -31.29 23.92 -3.14
CA GLY A 384 -31.46 22.60 -2.54
C GLY A 384 -31.63 21.50 -3.60
N LEU A 385 -30.78 20.48 -3.56
CA LEU A 385 -30.90 19.27 -4.38
C LEU A 385 -31.71 18.22 -3.61
N VAL A 386 -32.85 17.86 -4.14
CA VAL A 386 -33.79 16.90 -3.54
C VAL A 386 -34.00 15.73 -4.50
N GLY A 387 -34.42 14.59 -4.00
CA GLY A 387 -34.73 13.44 -4.83
C GLY A 387 -34.38 12.11 -4.15
N ARG A 388 -34.79 11.02 -4.79
CA ARG A 388 -34.58 9.67 -4.28
C ARG A 388 -33.08 9.33 -4.13
N SER A 389 -32.76 8.38 -3.23
CA SER A 389 -31.41 7.84 -3.18
C SER A 389 -31.03 7.25 -4.54
N GLY A 390 -29.77 7.47 -4.97
CA GLY A 390 -29.31 7.07 -6.30
C GLY A 390 -29.72 8.02 -7.45
N GLY A 391 -30.38 9.16 -7.16
CA GLY A 391 -30.77 10.17 -8.18
C GLY A 391 -29.64 10.97 -8.80
N GLY A 392 -28.38 10.83 -8.30
CA GLY A 392 -27.19 11.53 -8.82
C GLY A 392 -26.74 12.75 -8.00
N LYS A 393 -27.39 13.08 -6.87
CA LYS A 393 -27.08 14.28 -6.07
C LYS A 393 -25.61 14.38 -5.65
N THR A 394 -25.08 13.37 -4.97
CA THR A 394 -23.67 13.32 -4.56
C THR A 394 -22.70 13.22 -5.75
N THR A 395 -23.14 12.62 -6.86
CA THR A 395 -22.35 12.61 -8.10
C THR A 395 -22.16 14.02 -8.66
N LEU A 396 -23.22 14.84 -8.63
CA LEU A 396 -23.17 16.22 -9.09
C LEU A 396 -22.18 17.06 -8.27
N THR A 397 -22.17 16.93 -6.93
CA THR A 397 -21.19 17.61 -6.06
C THR A 397 -19.75 17.15 -6.34
N ARG A 398 -19.53 15.85 -6.60
CA ARG A 398 -18.22 15.30 -6.97
C ARG A 398 -17.73 15.80 -8.33
N LEU A 399 -18.62 15.95 -9.31
CA LEU A 399 -18.26 16.50 -10.62
C LEU A 399 -17.86 17.97 -10.53
N LEU A 400 -18.55 18.77 -9.72
CA LEU A 400 -18.19 20.18 -9.51
C LEU A 400 -16.81 20.32 -8.82
N LEU A 401 -16.43 19.39 -7.93
CA LEU A 401 -15.09 19.30 -7.35
C LEU A 401 -14.05 18.71 -8.32
N ARG A 402 -14.47 18.32 -9.52
CA ARG A 402 -13.65 17.63 -10.51
C ARG A 402 -12.93 16.43 -9.91
N MET A 403 -13.70 15.57 -9.18
CA MET A 403 -13.21 14.28 -8.69
C MET A 403 -13.26 13.20 -9.78
N SER A 404 -13.97 13.48 -10.88
CA SER A 404 -14.05 12.73 -12.13
C SER A 404 -14.29 13.72 -13.26
N ASP A 405 -13.77 13.45 -14.46
CA ASP A 405 -14.08 14.23 -15.64
C ASP A 405 -15.40 13.74 -16.29
N ILE A 406 -16.12 14.61 -16.95
CA ILE A 406 -17.37 14.33 -17.67
C ILE A 406 -17.08 13.75 -19.07
N GLU A 407 -18.04 13.02 -19.64
CA GLU A 407 -17.92 12.46 -20.99
C GLU A 407 -18.27 13.48 -22.08
N ASP A 408 -19.27 14.32 -21.83
CA ASP A 408 -19.73 15.36 -22.77
C ASP A 408 -20.36 16.53 -22.02
N GLY A 409 -20.44 17.70 -22.66
CA GLY A 409 -20.93 18.93 -22.07
C GLY A 409 -19.84 19.75 -21.37
N ARG A 410 -20.23 20.66 -20.48
CA ARG A 410 -19.32 21.53 -19.72
C ARG A 410 -19.85 21.83 -18.33
N ILE A 411 -18.95 22.06 -17.38
CA ILE A 411 -19.27 22.62 -16.07
C ILE A 411 -18.55 23.96 -15.95
N LEU A 412 -19.28 25.01 -15.70
CA LEU A 412 -18.77 26.38 -15.67
C LEU A 412 -18.94 26.99 -14.28
N ILE A 413 -17.93 27.76 -13.83
CA ILE A 413 -18.01 28.64 -12.65
C ILE A 413 -17.73 30.07 -13.12
N GLY A 414 -18.69 30.96 -12.94
CA GLY A 414 -18.58 32.35 -13.41
C GLY A 414 -18.29 32.45 -14.92
N GLY A 415 -18.79 31.51 -15.70
CA GLY A 415 -18.57 31.40 -17.15
C GLY A 415 -17.24 30.74 -17.55
N GLN A 416 -16.39 30.34 -16.60
CA GLN A 416 -15.11 29.69 -16.86
C GLN A 416 -15.24 28.16 -16.73
N ASP A 417 -14.76 27.42 -17.73
CA ASP A 417 -14.81 25.95 -17.77
C ASP A 417 -13.83 25.33 -16.75
N ILE A 418 -14.36 24.53 -15.82
CA ILE A 418 -13.55 23.89 -14.76
C ILE A 418 -12.52 22.89 -15.29
N SER A 419 -12.73 22.34 -16.49
CA SER A 419 -11.79 21.40 -17.11
C SER A 419 -10.48 22.07 -17.53
N ARG A 420 -10.50 23.38 -17.74
CA ARG A 420 -9.35 24.20 -18.15
C ARG A 420 -8.56 24.79 -17.00
N LEU A 421 -9.08 24.66 -15.76
CA LEU A 421 -8.43 25.15 -14.55
C LEU A 421 -7.52 24.10 -13.94
N ARG A 422 -6.53 24.54 -13.16
CA ARG A 422 -5.85 23.65 -12.21
C ARG A 422 -6.87 23.19 -11.16
N GLN A 423 -6.80 21.92 -10.79
CA GLN A 423 -7.68 21.37 -9.74
C GLN A 423 -7.50 22.10 -8.40
N SER A 424 -6.27 22.54 -8.08
CA SER A 424 -6.00 23.34 -6.87
C SER A 424 -6.73 24.67 -6.87
N ASP A 425 -6.74 25.36 -8.04
CA ASP A 425 -7.35 26.66 -8.20
C ASP A 425 -8.88 26.54 -8.18
N LEU A 426 -9.45 25.58 -8.90
CA LEU A 426 -10.86 25.23 -8.85
C LEU A 426 -11.33 24.95 -7.42
N ARG A 427 -10.64 24.06 -6.72
CA ARG A 427 -11.00 23.67 -5.34
C ARG A 427 -10.74 24.78 -4.33
N SER A 428 -9.98 25.82 -4.69
CA SER A 428 -9.83 27.00 -3.85
C SER A 428 -11.11 27.84 -3.76
N LEU A 429 -11.95 27.81 -4.81
CA LEU A 429 -13.24 28.50 -4.85
C LEU A 429 -14.35 27.80 -4.06
N ILE A 430 -14.13 26.55 -3.62
CA ILE A 430 -15.20 25.70 -3.10
C ILE A 430 -14.87 25.29 -1.66
N ALA A 431 -15.82 25.50 -0.75
CA ALA A 431 -15.84 24.87 0.57
C ALA A 431 -16.80 23.67 0.52
N TYR A 432 -16.32 22.50 0.92
CA TYR A 432 -17.07 21.25 0.86
C TYR A 432 -17.27 20.65 2.26
N VAL A 433 -18.52 20.35 2.60
CA VAL A 433 -18.91 19.62 3.81
C VAL A 433 -19.53 18.29 3.37
N PRO A 434 -18.80 17.17 3.54
CA PRO A 434 -19.30 15.85 3.13
C PRO A 434 -20.33 15.29 4.11
N GLN A 435 -21.09 14.29 3.67
CA GLN A 435 -22.05 13.55 4.46
C GLN A 435 -21.40 12.90 5.70
N GLU A 436 -20.27 12.23 5.51
CA GLU A 436 -19.45 11.66 6.58
C GLU A 436 -18.10 12.36 6.65
N PRO A 437 -17.89 13.29 7.60
CA PRO A 437 -16.64 14.00 7.72
C PRO A 437 -15.49 13.11 8.18
N ALA A 438 -14.48 12.98 7.35
CA ALA A 438 -13.23 12.31 7.71
C ALA A 438 -12.37 13.18 8.63
N MET A 439 -11.83 12.55 9.68
CA MET A 439 -10.90 13.18 10.62
C MET A 439 -9.52 12.55 10.52
N PHE A 440 -8.50 13.40 10.53
CA PHE A 440 -7.11 12.96 10.67
C PHE A 440 -6.80 12.59 12.12
N HIS A 441 -5.92 11.63 12.33
CA HIS A 441 -5.38 11.32 13.65
C HIS A 441 -4.41 12.41 14.11
N ARG A 442 -4.96 13.59 14.36
CA ARG A 442 -4.25 14.82 14.76
C ARG A 442 -5.05 15.51 15.85
N SER A 443 -4.53 16.62 16.38
CA SER A 443 -5.28 17.45 17.31
C SER A 443 -6.58 18.01 16.67
N LEU A 444 -7.53 18.38 17.50
CA LEU A 444 -8.76 19.05 17.05
C LEU A 444 -8.42 20.35 16.31
N ARG A 445 -7.46 21.13 16.84
CA ARG A 445 -6.90 22.33 16.21
C ARG A 445 -6.40 22.06 14.79
N ASP A 446 -5.54 21.04 14.62
CA ASP A 446 -4.94 20.71 13.32
C ASP A 446 -5.96 20.16 12.33
N ASN A 447 -7.01 19.49 12.82
CA ASN A 447 -8.13 19.07 12.01
C ASN A 447 -8.90 20.26 11.42
N ILE A 448 -9.09 21.33 12.19
CA ILE A 448 -9.75 22.56 11.68
C ILE A 448 -8.79 23.33 10.76
N ALA A 449 -7.54 23.52 11.18
CA ALA A 449 -6.50 24.23 10.43
C ALA A 449 -6.19 23.61 9.06
N PHE A 450 -6.54 22.34 8.84
CA PHE A 450 -6.34 21.65 7.57
C PHE A 450 -6.97 22.38 6.36
N ALA A 451 -8.07 23.08 6.58
CA ALA A 451 -8.76 23.82 5.52
C ALA A 451 -7.97 25.04 5.00
N ARG A 452 -7.16 25.67 5.85
CA ARG A 452 -6.33 26.82 5.50
C ARG A 452 -5.01 26.75 6.25
N PRO A 453 -3.94 26.17 5.63
CA PRO A 453 -2.62 26.16 6.20
C PRO A 453 -2.12 27.57 6.50
N GLY A 454 -1.55 27.78 7.69
CA GLY A 454 -1.07 29.09 8.12
C GLY A 454 -2.12 29.97 8.79
N ALA A 455 -3.35 29.50 9.00
CA ALA A 455 -4.34 30.21 9.80
C ALA A 455 -3.86 30.41 11.25
N THR A 456 -4.09 31.59 11.79
CA THR A 456 -3.75 31.93 13.18
C THR A 456 -4.69 31.21 14.15
N ASP A 457 -4.23 31.02 15.40
CA ASP A 457 -5.08 30.41 16.45
C ASP A 457 -6.36 31.20 16.70
N ARG A 458 -6.31 32.54 16.51
CA ARG A 458 -7.49 33.39 16.60
C ARG A 458 -8.51 33.07 15.51
N GLU A 459 -8.08 32.89 14.26
CA GLU A 459 -8.96 32.54 13.14
C GLU A 459 -9.53 31.14 13.29
N ILE A 460 -8.70 30.18 13.74
CA ILE A 460 -9.14 28.80 14.01
C ILE A 460 -10.20 28.79 15.12
N ARG A 461 -9.97 29.54 16.21
CA ARG A 461 -10.92 29.62 17.31
C ARG A 461 -12.21 30.33 16.89
N ALA A 462 -12.15 31.40 16.10
CA ALA A 462 -13.33 32.08 15.58
C ALA A 462 -14.17 31.17 14.67
N ALA A 463 -13.53 30.41 13.80
CA ALA A 463 -14.23 29.41 12.96
C ALA A 463 -14.84 28.29 13.79
N ALA A 464 -14.15 27.86 14.84
CA ALA A 464 -14.62 26.84 15.78
C ALA A 464 -15.83 27.32 16.60
N GLU A 465 -15.81 28.58 17.04
CA GLU A 465 -16.93 29.23 17.74
C GLU A 465 -18.16 29.35 16.83
N ALA A 466 -17.98 29.83 15.60
CA ALA A 466 -19.05 29.94 14.61
C ALA A 466 -19.67 28.59 14.23
N ALA A 467 -18.94 27.48 14.40
CA ALA A 467 -19.41 26.12 14.19
C ALA A 467 -19.78 25.39 15.50
N HIS A 468 -19.89 26.06 16.62
CA HIS A 468 -20.19 25.50 17.95
C HIS A 468 -19.22 24.39 18.41
N VAL A 469 -17.97 24.39 17.91
CA VAL A 469 -16.95 23.42 18.32
C VAL A 469 -16.40 23.72 19.71
N THR A 470 -16.30 25.00 20.10
CA THR A 470 -15.78 25.43 21.40
C THR A 470 -16.59 24.83 22.57
N GLU A 471 -17.90 24.66 22.42
CA GLU A 471 -18.78 24.12 23.46
C GLU A 471 -18.36 22.73 23.96
N PHE A 472 -17.91 21.86 23.07
CA PHE A 472 -17.40 20.55 23.47
C PHE A 472 -15.88 20.52 23.59
N ALA A 473 -15.16 21.34 22.83
CA ALA A 473 -13.69 21.37 22.88
C ALA A 473 -13.18 21.79 24.27
N ASP A 474 -13.83 22.78 24.88
CA ASP A 474 -13.45 23.28 26.21
C ASP A 474 -13.76 22.29 27.34
N GLN A 475 -14.58 21.25 27.09
CA GLN A 475 -14.86 20.15 28.01
C GLN A 475 -13.84 18.99 27.89
N LEU A 476 -13.02 18.96 26.84
CA LEU A 476 -12.00 17.94 26.67
C LEU A 476 -10.76 18.26 27.52
N SER A 477 -10.07 17.22 28.02
CA SER A 477 -8.91 17.35 28.91
C SER A 477 -7.80 18.26 28.37
N ASP A 478 -7.55 18.23 27.04
CA ASP A 478 -6.52 18.99 26.35
C ASP A 478 -7.11 20.08 25.43
N GLY A 479 -8.42 20.36 25.55
CA GLY A 479 -9.11 21.34 24.74
C GLY A 479 -8.89 21.11 23.23
N PHE A 480 -8.48 22.14 22.51
CA PHE A 480 -8.12 22.06 21.09
C PHE A 480 -6.89 21.21 20.79
N GLY A 481 -6.04 20.89 21.78
CA GLY A 481 -4.91 19.98 21.66
C GLY A 481 -5.29 18.50 21.67
N THR A 482 -6.54 18.17 21.98
CA THR A 482 -7.01 16.78 22.09
C THR A 482 -6.87 16.04 20.75
N LEU A 483 -6.21 14.86 20.78
CA LEU A 483 -6.12 13.96 19.63
C LEU A 483 -7.46 13.27 19.39
N VAL A 484 -8.04 13.44 18.20
CA VAL A 484 -9.38 12.95 17.87
C VAL A 484 -9.44 11.45 17.55
N GLY A 485 -8.32 10.74 17.53
CA GLY A 485 -8.23 9.32 17.23
C GLY A 485 -8.34 9.00 15.73
N GLU A 486 -8.19 7.73 15.38
CA GLU A 486 -8.38 7.28 13.99
C GLU A 486 -9.83 7.54 13.55
N ARG A 487 -10.00 8.16 12.38
CA ARG A 487 -11.30 8.55 11.80
C ARG A 487 -12.21 9.34 12.77
N GLY A 488 -11.66 9.93 13.83
CA GLY A 488 -12.42 10.71 14.80
C GLY A 488 -13.29 9.87 15.76
N VAL A 489 -12.87 8.66 16.07
CA VAL A 489 -13.60 7.71 16.91
C VAL A 489 -13.94 8.27 18.31
N LYS A 490 -13.16 9.26 18.78
CA LYS A 490 -13.38 9.94 20.06
C LYS A 490 -14.44 11.05 20.00
N LEU A 491 -14.96 11.37 18.82
CA LEU A 491 -15.98 12.39 18.60
C LEU A 491 -17.32 11.76 18.22
N SER A 492 -18.41 12.33 18.71
CA SER A 492 -19.75 11.97 18.24
C SER A 492 -19.95 12.36 16.76
N GLY A 493 -21.00 11.85 16.11
CA GLY A 493 -21.36 12.23 14.75
C GLY A 493 -21.53 13.75 14.60
N GLY A 494 -22.28 14.37 15.52
CA GLY A 494 -22.52 15.81 15.55
C GLY A 494 -21.24 16.64 15.79
N GLN A 495 -20.35 16.15 16.66
CA GLN A 495 -19.05 16.80 16.89
C GLN A 495 -18.18 16.75 15.64
N ARG A 496 -18.10 15.61 14.93
CA ARG A 496 -17.39 15.53 13.64
C ARG A 496 -17.95 16.49 12.60
N GLN A 497 -19.28 16.58 12.52
CA GLN A 497 -19.97 17.49 11.59
C GLN A 497 -19.64 18.96 11.88
N ARG A 498 -19.66 19.37 13.17
CA ARG A 498 -19.27 20.73 13.59
C ARG A 498 -17.82 21.05 13.24
N VAL A 499 -16.91 20.08 13.37
CA VAL A 499 -15.51 20.25 12.92
C VAL A 499 -15.42 20.44 11.41
N ALA A 500 -16.24 19.72 10.61
CA ALA A 500 -16.29 19.90 9.16
C ALA A 500 -16.83 21.28 8.78
N LEU A 501 -17.84 21.78 9.51
CA LEU A 501 -18.34 23.13 9.34
C LEU A 501 -17.30 24.18 9.70
N ALA A 502 -16.57 24.00 10.81
CA ALA A 502 -15.45 24.87 11.18
C ALA A 502 -14.37 24.92 10.07
N ARG A 503 -14.06 23.78 9.41
CA ARG A 503 -13.18 23.76 8.25
C ARG A 503 -13.73 24.60 7.09
N ALA A 504 -15.02 24.48 6.79
CA ALA A 504 -15.67 25.22 5.69
C ALA A 504 -15.71 26.72 5.99
N ILE A 505 -15.99 27.12 7.23
CA ILE A 505 -15.95 28.51 7.70
C ILE A 505 -14.54 29.08 7.58
N LEU A 506 -13.53 28.34 8.08
CA LEU A 506 -12.12 28.76 8.02
C LEU A 506 -11.60 28.85 6.59
N ARG A 507 -12.10 28.01 5.68
CA ARG A 507 -11.76 28.05 4.26
C ARG A 507 -12.19 29.33 3.60
N ASP A 508 -13.37 29.85 3.97
CA ASP A 508 -13.97 31.10 3.49
C ASP A 508 -14.06 31.19 1.97
N ALA A 509 -14.53 30.12 1.34
CA ALA A 509 -14.68 30.05 -0.11
C ALA A 509 -16.05 30.61 -0.57
N PRO A 510 -16.12 31.21 -1.80
CA PRO A 510 -17.33 31.84 -2.31
C PRO A 510 -18.44 30.87 -2.72
N ILE A 511 -18.09 29.60 -2.97
CA ILE A 511 -19.04 28.54 -3.35
C ILE A 511 -19.04 27.50 -2.23
N LEU A 512 -20.23 27.07 -1.83
CA LEU A 512 -20.43 26.10 -0.78
C LEU A 512 -21.12 24.84 -1.32
N LEU A 513 -20.52 23.68 -1.05
CA LEU A 513 -21.13 22.38 -1.32
C LEU A 513 -21.41 21.68 0.01
N LEU A 514 -22.67 21.36 0.26
CA LEU A 514 -23.11 20.64 1.45
C LEU A 514 -23.76 19.31 1.03
N ASP A 515 -23.19 18.19 1.49
CA ASP A 515 -23.73 16.86 1.18
C ASP A 515 -24.29 16.24 2.47
N GLU A 516 -25.64 16.24 2.63
CA GLU A 516 -26.37 15.66 3.76
C GLU A 516 -25.83 16.01 5.16
N ALA A 517 -25.41 17.23 5.37
CA ALA A 517 -24.68 17.67 6.56
C ALA A 517 -25.42 17.48 7.92
N THR A 518 -26.68 17.05 7.92
CA THR A 518 -27.51 16.85 9.13
C THR A 518 -27.99 15.40 9.32
N SER A 519 -27.59 14.44 8.48
CA SER A 519 -27.99 13.05 8.63
C SER A 519 -27.36 12.42 9.87
N ALA A 520 -28.12 11.59 10.60
CA ALA A 520 -27.69 10.82 11.77
C ALA A 520 -27.23 11.65 13.00
N LEU A 521 -27.80 12.83 13.23
CA LEU A 521 -27.56 13.66 14.41
C LEU A 521 -28.69 13.51 15.44
N ASP A 522 -28.34 13.61 16.72
CA ASP A 522 -29.31 13.84 17.80
C ASP A 522 -29.91 15.25 17.69
N SER A 523 -31.11 15.46 18.28
CA SER A 523 -31.86 16.70 18.10
C SER A 523 -31.13 17.96 18.57
N GLU A 524 -30.33 17.88 19.63
CA GLU A 524 -29.56 19.02 20.13
C GLU A 524 -28.41 19.39 19.17
N SER A 525 -27.63 18.39 18.74
CA SER A 525 -26.57 18.58 17.75
C SER A 525 -27.13 19.08 16.40
N GLU A 526 -28.33 18.69 16.02
CA GLU A 526 -28.97 19.12 14.79
C GLU A 526 -29.24 20.63 14.78
N ILE A 527 -29.77 21.19 15.88
CA ILE A 527 -30.02 22.63 15.99
C ILE A 527 -28.74 23.43 15.83
N LEU A 528 -27.66 23.02 16.50
CA LEU A 528 -26.36 23.70 16.44
C LEU A 528 -25.74 23.61 15.04
N VAL A 529 -25.83 22.45 14.41
CA VAL A 529 -25.33 22.24 13.04
C VAL A 529 -26.14 23.08 12.04
N GLN A 530 -27.47 23.18 12.20
CA GLN A 530 -28.31 24.00 11.35
C GLN A 530 -28.00 25.50 11.49
N ASP A 531 -27.82 26.00 12.71
CA ASP A 531 -27.45 27.41 12.93
C ASP A 531 -26.11 27.73 12.24
N ALA A 532 -25.11 26.87 12.42
CA ALA A 532 -23.80 27.01 11.77
C ALA A 532 -23.90 26.96 10.24
N LEU A 533 -24.76 26.08 9.68
CA LEU A 533 -25.01 25.96 8.25
C LEU A 533 -25.62 27.25 7.67
N TRP A 534 -26.66 27.82 8.31
CA TRP A 534 -27.28 29.05 7.85
C TRP A 534 -26.30 30.22 7.85
N ARG A 535 -25.50 30.39 8.90
CA ARG A 535 -24.44 31.39 8.94
C ARG A 535 -23.39 31.19 7.84
N LEU A 536 -23.05 29.94 7.56
CA LEU A 536 -22.05 29.61 6.53
C LEU A 536 -22.57 29.90 5.11
N MET A 537 -23.90 29.74 4.85
CA MET A 537 -24.51 29.99 3.54
C MET A 537 -24.73 31.49 3.25
N ASP A 538 -24.71 32.34 4.26
CA ASP A 538 -25.00 33.76 4.08
C ASP A 538 -24.00 34.44 3.14
N GLY A 539 -24.50 35.10 2.10
CA GLY A 539 -23.73 35.81 1.08
C GLY A 539 -22.94 34.92 0.12
N ARG A 540 -23.13 33.58 0.10
CA ARG A 540 -22.43 32.63 -0.77
C ARG A 540 -23.35 31.91 -1.73
N THR A 541 -22.77 31.44 -2.85
CA THR A 541 -23.48 30.48 -3.73
C THR A 541 -23.43 29.11 -3.07
N ALA A 542 -24.60 28.55 -2.74
CA ALA A 542 -24.66 27.27 -2.03
C ALA A 542 -25.43 26.20 -2.82
N LEU A 543 -24.85 25.03 -2.94
CA LEU A 543 -25.49 23.84 -3.47
C LEU A 543 -25.59 22.80 -2.35
N VAL A 544 -26.81 22.51 -1.92
CA VAL A 544 -27.12 21.73 -0.72
C VAL A 544 -27.86 20.46 -1.10
N VAL A 545 -27.24 19.31 -0.89
CA VAL A 545 -27.91 18.00 -0.95
C VAL A 545 -28.65 17.82 0.37
N ALA A 546 -29.96 17.96 0.33
CA ALA A 546 -30.80 17.96 1.51
C ALA A 546 -31.69 16.71 1.59
N HIS A 547 -31.65 16.08 2.78
CA HIS A 547 -32.52 14.97 3.15
C HIS A 547 -33.50 15.33 4.29
N ARG A 548 -33.33 16.50 4.93
CA ARG A 548 -34.20 16.97 6.01
C ARG A 548 -35.08 18.14 5.57
N LEU A 549 -36.34 18.07 5.96
CA LEU A 549 -37.37 19.05 5.60
C LEU A 549 -37.01 20.46 6.07
N SER A 550 -36.46 20.60 7.27
CA SER A 550 -36.06 21.90 7.87
C SER A 550 -34.99 22.62 7.03
N THR A 551 -34.09 21.86 6.42
CA THR A 551 -33.06 22.43 5.54
C THR A 551 -33.61 22.83 4.17
N VAL A 552 -34.54 22.03 3.64
CA VAL A 552 -35.11 22.22 2.30
C VAL A 552 -36.00 23.49 2.24
N ALA A 553 -36.82 23.71 3.26
CA ALA A 553 -37.81 24.79 3.27
C ALA A 553 -37.19 26.21 3.22
N GLY A 554 -35.94 26.35 3.68
CA GLY A 554 -35.27 27.66 3.70
C GLY A 554 -34.39 27.96 2.48
N MET A 555 -34.40 27.13 1.43
CA MET A 555 -33.63 27.33 0.21
C MET A 555 -34.33 28.32 -0.74
N ASP A 556 -33.55 29.10 -1.49
CA ASP A 556 -34.11 30.07 -2.44
C ASP A 556 -34.78 29.33 -3.62
N ARG A 557 -34.26 28.19 -4.03
CA ARG A 557 -34.82 27.32 -5.06
C ARG A 557 -34.47 25.85 -4.79
N LEU A 558 -35.36 24.96 -5.14
CA LEU A 558 -35.19 23.52 -5.09
C LEU A 558 -35.10 22.94 -6.48
N VAL A 559 -34.25 21.92 -6.64
CA VAL A 559 -34.10 21.15 -7.86
C VAL A 559 -34.30 19.67 -7.50
N VAL A 560 -35.32 19.08 -8.09
CA VAL A 560 -35.67 17.67 -7.90
C VAL A 560 -34.99 16.83 -8.95
N LEU A 561 -34.08 15.94 -8.49
CA LEU A 561 -33.38 15.01 -9.35
C LEU A 561 -33.99 13.61 -9.26
N ASP A 562 -34.39 13.07 -10.41
CA ASP A 562 -34.77 11.65 -10.53
C ASP A 562 -34.02 11.00 -11.70
N ARG A 563 -33.31 9.92 -11.40
CA ARG A 563 -32.51 9.14 -12.38
C ARG A 563 -31.62 10.01 -13.28
N GLY A 564 -30.97 11.00 -12.69
CA GLY A 564 -30.02 11.88 -13.37
C GLY A 564 -30.66 13.02 -14.20
N ASN A 565 -31.97 13.22 -14.12
CA ASN A 565 -32.64 14.32 -14.79
C ASN A 565 -33.22 15.29 -13.77
N VAL A 566 -33.25 16.57 -14.12
CA VAL A 566 -34.03 17.58 -13.39
C VAL A 566 -35.52 17.40 -13.80
N VAL A 567 -36.33 16.95 -12.87
CA VAL A 567 -37.78 16.71 -13.12
C VAL A 567 -38.66 17.87 -12.67
N GLU A 568 -38.26 18.59 -11.64
CA GLU A 568 -38.96 19.76 -11.11
C GLU A 568 -37.95 20.78 -10.59
N GLN A 569 -38.26 22.05 -10.66
CA GLN A 569 -37.51 23.14 -10.04
C GLN A 569 -38.43 24.30 -9.69
N GLY A 570 -38.24 24.93 -8.55
CA GLY A 570 -39.04 26.03 -8.05
C GLY A 570 -38.78 26.32 -6.58
N SER A 571 -39.49 27.24 -5.98
CA SER A 571 -39.53 27.47 -4.54
C SER A 571 -40.21 26.30 -3.82
N HIS A 572 -40.04 26.23 -2.51
CA HIS A 572 -40.72 25.23 -1.68
C HIS A 572 -42.25 25.27 -1.87
N GLU A 573 -42.83 26.45 -1.85
CA GLU A 573 -44.26 26.65 -1.99
C GLU A 573 -44.76 26.27 -3.38
N GLU A 574 -44.09 26.74 -4.44
CA GLU A 574 -44.42 26.40 -5.83
C GLU A 574 -44.42 24.90 -6.11
N LEU A 575 -43.45 24.17 -5.55
CA LEU A 575 -43.35 22.74 -5.76
C LEU A 575 -44.36 21.93 -4.91
N LEU A 576 -44.78 22.43 -3.77
CA LEU A 576 -45.91 21.84 -3.01
C LEU A 576 -47.22 22.01 -3.76
N ASP A 577 -47.50 23.22 -4.27
CA ASP A 577 -48.72 23.53 -5.01
C ASP A 577 -48.82 22.74 -6.32
N ALA A 578 -47.68 22.50 -6.97
CA ALA A 578 -47.62 21.67 -8.18
C ALA A 578 -47.97 20.19 -7.94
N ASN A 579 -48.04 19.76 -6.68
CA ASN A 579 -48.38 18.38 -6.26
C ASN A 579 -47.65 17.27 -7.03
N GLY A 580 -46.39 17.50 -7.36
CA GLY A 580 -45.53 16.65 -8.17
C GLY A 580 -44.71 15.66 -7.38
N ALA A 581 -43.49 15.38 -7.86
CA ALA A 581 -42.55 14.46 -7.23
C ALA A 581 -42.05 14.99 -5.87
N TYR A 582 -41.82 16.34 -5.78
CA TYR A 582 -41.42 16.98 -4.53
C TYR A 582 -42.50 16.88 -3.46
N ALA A 583 -43.76 17.22 -3.80
CA ALA A 583 -44.86 17.15 -2.86
C ALA A 583 -45.05 15.73 -2.28
N LYS A 584 -44.91 14.70 -3.11
CA LYS A 584 -44.94 13.29 -2.66
C LYS A 584 -43.78 12.97 -1.71
N LEU A 585 -42.54 13.40 -2.00
CA LEU A 585 -41.39 13.22 -1.11
C LEU A 585 -41.62 13.92 0.23
N TRP A 586 -42.15 15.15 0.18
CA TRP A 586 -42.51 15.94 1.36
C TRP A 586 -43.54 15.24 2.23
N GLN A 587 -44.66 14.77 1.64
CA GLN A 587 -45.72 14.03 2.35
C GLN A 587 -45.20 12.76 3.03
N HIS A 588 -44.32 11.99 2.37
CA HIS A 588 -43.73 10.79 2.96
C HIS A 588 -42.83 11.10 4.16
N GLN A 589 -42.15 12.23 4.18
CA GLN A 589 -41.26 12.61 5.27
C GLN A 589 -42.01 13.36 6.39
N SER A 590 -43.02 14.16 6.08
CA SER A 590 -43.85 14.90 7.07
C SER A 590 -44.93 14.03 7.71
N GLY A 591 -45.46 13.05 6.99
CA GLY A 591 -46.52 12.16 7.49
C GLY A 591 -46.09 11.24 8.63
N GLY A 592 -44.80 11.09 8.89
CA GLY A 592 -44.27 10.42 10.09
C GLY A 592 -44.28 11.32 11.35
N PHE A 593 -44.46 12.64 11.20
CA PHE A 593 -44.47 13.61 12.31
C PHE A 593 -45.85 14.12 12.72
N LEU A 594 -46.81 14.08 11.81
CA LEU A 594 -48.21 14.45 12.10
C LEU A 594 -49.02 13.16 12.18
N GLY A 595 -49.10 12.60 13.38
CA GLY A 595 -49.97 11.49 13.68
C GLY A 595 -51.45 11.86 13.42
N GLU A 596 -51.92 11.71 12.20
CA GLU A 596 -53.29 11.32 11.97
C GLU A 596 -53.42 9.85 12.34
N SER A 597 -54.29 9.61 13.28
CA SER A 597 -54.72 8.31 13.76
C SER A 597 -55.08 7.37 12.60
N ALA A 598 -54.07 6.73 12.03
CA ALA A 598 -54.28 5.49 11.32
C ALA A 598 -54.46 4.43 12.43
N GLU A 599 -55.63 3.84 12.51
CA GLU A 599 -55.85 2.61 13.25
C GLU A 599 -54.69 1.65 13.02
N PRO A 600 -54.17 1.00 14.06
CA PRO A 600 -53.08 0.08 13.88
C PRO A 600 -53.52 -1.04 12.93
N ALA A 601 -52.97 -1.05 11.73
CA ALA A 601 -53.11 -2.17 10.80
C ALA A 601 -52.35 -3.41 11.22
N PHE A 602 -52.30 -3.65 12.52
CA PHE A 602 -51.91 -4.93 13.14
C PHE A 602 -53.09 -5.41 13.95
N GLY A 603 -54.09 -6.03 13.26
CA GLY A 603 -54.91 -7.03 13.88
C GLY A 603 -54.02 -8.16 14.42
N PRO A 604 -54.45 -8.90 15.47
CA PRO A 604 -53.70 -10.04 15.91
C PRO A 604 -53.42 -10.96 14.72
N PRO A 605 -52.23 -11.57 14.63
CA PRO A 605 -51.90 -12.48 13.56
C PRO A 605 -52.96 -13.59 13.49
N PRO A 606 -53.39 -14.05 12.31
CA PRO A 606 -54.30 -15.17 12.18
C PRO A 606 -53.70 -16.36 12.95
N PRO A 607 -54.55 -17.21 13.60
CA PRO A 607 -54.07 -18.35 14.35
C PRO A 607 -53.20 -19.22 13.45
N GLU A 608 -52.02 -19.52 13.91
CA GLU A 608 -51.02 -20.33 13.22
C GLU A 608 -51.66 -21.64 12.77
N ALA A 609 -51.75 -21.84 11.43
CA ALA A 609 -51.91 -23.16 10.87
C ALA A 609 -50.64 -23.95 11.23
N GLY A 610 -50.82 -25.03 11.99
CA GLY A 610 -49.79 -25.81 12.64
C GLY A 610 -48.52 -25.97 11.83
N LEU A 611 -47.44 -25.41 12.30
CA LEU A 611 -46.10 -25.82 11.95
C LEU A 611 -45.84 -27.15 12.62
N ASP A 612 -45.76 -28.21 11.80
CA ASP A 612 -45.28 -29.53 12.24
C ASP A 612 -43.97 -29.39 13.01
N ALA A 613 -43.94 -30.03 14.17
CA ALA A 613 -42.81 -30.04 15.08
C ALA A 613 -41.52 -30.40 14.38
N VAL A 614 -40.56 -29.49 14.41
CA VAL A 614 -39.16 -29.78 14.05
C VAL A 614 -38.66 -30.80 15.07
N PRO A 615 -38.19 -31.98 14.66
CA PRO A 615 -37.67 -32.97 15.59
C PRO A 615 -36.42 -32.41 16.28
N GLY A 616 -36.43 -32.42 17.62
CA GLY A 616 -35.30 -32.04 18.43
C GLY A 616 -34.06 -32.91 18.17
N PRO A 617 -32.86 -32.41 18.52
CA PRO A 617 -31.63 -33.17 18.30
C PRO A 617 -31.67 -34.50 19.03
N ALA A 618 -31.37 -35.58 18.28
CA ALA A 618 -31.32 -36.94 18.79
C ALA A 618 -30.26 -37.07 19.91
N ASP A 619 -30.62 -37.69 21.00
CA ASP A 619 -29.74 -38.08 22.09
C ASP A 619 -28.53 -38.90 21.57
N PRO A 620 -27.31 -38.64 22.05
CA PRO A 620 -26.16 -39.45 21.69
C PRO A 620 -26.28 -40.88 22.21
N ALA A 621 -26.15 -41.84 21.28
CA ALA A 621 -26.15 -43.26 21.57
C ALA A 621 -25.04 -43.64 22.60
N PRO A 622 -25.28 -44.58 23.51
CA PRO A 622 -24.32 -44.96 24.53
C PRO A 622 -23.09 -45.63 23.93
N SER A 623 -21.91 -45.17 24.38
CA SER A 623 -20.61 -45.73 24.06
C SER A 623 -20.53 -47.22 24.39
N ARG A 624 -20.36 -48.09 23.41
CA ARG A 624 -19.91 -49.48 23.61
C ARG A 624 -18.41 -49.45 23.93
N THR A 625 -18.10 -49.60 25.20
CA THR A 625 -16.80 -50.11 25.67
C THR A 625 -16.71 -51.60 25.31
N GLY A 626 -15.63 -52.02 24.70
CA GLY A 626 -15.35 -53.43 24.56
C GLY A 626 -14.27 -53.78 23.51
N ARG A 627 -13.01 -53.85 24.04
CA ARG A 627 -11.77 -54.50 23.56
C ARG A 627 -10.91 -53.75 22.58
#